data_4f20e3e020e98a7dcbfbaff342041a6e
#
_entry.id   4f20e3e020e98a7dcbfbaff342041a6e
#
_cell.length_a   1.000
_cell.length_b   1.000
_cell.length_c   1.000
_cell.angle_alpha   90.00
_cell.angle_beta   90.00
_cell.angle_gamma   90.00
#
_symmetry.space_group_name_H-M   'P 1'
#
loop_
_entity.id
_entity.type
_entity.pdbx_description
1 polymer ?
#
loop_
_entity_poly.entity_id
_entity_poly.type
_entity_poly.pdbx_seq_one_letter_code
_entity_poly.pdbx_strand_id
1 'polypeptide(L)'
;MSLLVASATVSGTLGAQGLSYDMSTTATGPDRTGAVATRNMMAAHGQFAGGNSRIDVTQSMAPGGMMGQGTYMITSGSKGTVTSVDPAKQQYTVIDIGELGKTANDMQAALGGMAKIEVANVKVDVQDLGAGEPLDGYATYKYRITQAYTMNMTVIGRTISTPTQSVTDVWVAPQLDGLMDPSARPPVVTTTGPMAELTKALTVAYAKMRKGLMLKRVSTMDSGEGARKHTTTITTTITNVKKSAISPSVFEVPASYTKVDLVDAVSAQAAAGKHGKPE
;
A
#
# COMPACT_ATOMS: atom_id res chain seq x y z
N MET A 1 -51.44 16.61 -38.70
CA MET A 1 -49.96 16.51 -38.70
C MET A 1 -49.48 16.69 -37.29
N SER A 2 -49.28 15.58 -36.54
CA SER A 2 -48.85 15.62 -35.15
C SER A 2 -47.35 15.35 -35.09
N LEU A 3 -46.58 16.33 -34.60
CA LEU A 3 -45.13 16.19 -34.36
C LEU A 3 -44.92 15.44 -33.02
N LEU A 4 -44.37 14.25 -33.10
CA LEU A 4 -43.86 13.53 -31.94
C LEU A 4 -42.45 14.06 -31.63
N VAL A 5 -42.30 14.79 -30.51
CA VAL A 5 -40.99 15.17 -29.97
C VAL A 5 -40.50 14.01 -29.12
N ALA A 6 -39.52 13.26 -29.61
CA ALA A 6 -38.84 12.25 -28.85
C ALA A 6 -37.79 12.92 -27.91
N SER A 7 -38.09 13.00 -26.62
CA SER A 7 -37.16 13.43 -25.60
C SER A 7 -36.19 12.29 -25.31
N ALA A 8 -34.96 12.38 -25.81
CA ALA A 8 -33.87 11.50 -25.40
C ALA A 8 -33.42 11.88 -23.99
N THR A 9 -33.83 11.11 -22.99
CA THR A 9 -33.26 11.18 -21.63
C THR A 9 -31.87 10.60 -21.67
N VAL A 10 -30.84 11.44 -21.68
CA VAL A 10 -29.46 11.05 -21.40
C VAL A 10 -29.39 10.72 -19.91
N SER A 11 -29.50 9.43 -19.58
CA SER A 11 -29.20 8.94 -18.25
C SER A 11 -27.68 9.00 -18.03
N GLY A 12 -27.18 10.20 -17.72
CA GLY A 12 -25.81 10.34 -17.21
C GLY A 12 -25.73 9.63 -15.86
N THR A 13 -24.96 8.58 -15.76
CA THR A 13 -24.58 7.99 -14.48
C THR A 13 -23.88 9.08 -13.67
N LEU A 14 -24.58 9.66 -12.68
CA LEU A 14 -23.99 10.58 -11.72
C LEU A 14 -22.86 9.83 -11.03
N GLY A 15 -21.62 10.23 -11.31
CA GLY A 15 -20.45 9.68 -10.64
C GLY A 15 -20.58 9.92 -9.13
N ALA A 16 -20.15 8.95 -8.33
CA ALA A 16 -20.08 9.14 -6.90
C ALA A 16 -19.07 10.25 -6.58
N GLN A 17 -19.37 11.10 -5.60
CA GLN A 17 -18.40 12.07 -5.12
C GLN A 17 -17.17 11.32 -4.58
N GLY A 18 -16.01 11.65 -5.09
CA GLY A 18 -14.75 10.99 -4.76
C GLY A 18 -13.60 11.96 -4.65
N LEU A 19 -12.41 11.41 -4.52
CA LEU A 19 -11.14 12.12 -4.51
C LEU A 19 -10.24 11.65 -5.64
N SER A 20 -9.51 12.58 -6.24
CA SER A 20 -8.29 12.28 -6.99
C SER A 20 -7.11 12.99 -6.35
N TYR A 21 -5.92 12.40 -6.43
CA TYR A 21 -4.71 12.95 -5.82
C TYR A 21 -3.45 12.38 -6.48
N ASP A 22 -2.34 13.06 -6.28
CA ASP A 22 -1.02 12.54 -6.64
C ASP A 22 -0.30 12.06 -5.38
N MET A 23 0.42 10.95 -5.50
CA MET A 23 1.21 10.35 -4.42
C MET A 23 2.66 10.22 -4.86
N SER A 24 3.59 10.58 -3.97
CA SER A 24 5.01 10.31 -4.14
C SER A 24 5.58 9.63 -2.92
N THR A 25 6.49 8.69 -3.13
CA THR A 25 7.23 8.01 -2.06
C THR A 25 8.72 8.11 -2.36
N THR A 26 9.49 8.61 -1.39
CA THR A 26 10.94 8.67 -1.44
C THR A 26 11.54 7.85 -0.30
N ALA A 27 12.74 7.32 -0.50
CA ALA A 27 13.54 6.72 0.54
C ALA A 27 14.90 7.42 0.67
N THR A 28 15.27 7.77 1.90
CA THR A 28 16.58 8.33 2.24
C THR A 28 17.31 7.33 3.12
N GLY A 29 18.49 6.93 2.72
CA GLY A 29 19.30 5.96 3.46
C GLY A 29 20.62 5.69 2.74
N PRO A 30 21.47 4.83 3.32
CA PRO A 30 22.75 4.49 2.71
C PRO A 30 22.54 3.76 1.37
N ASP A 31 23.32 4.09 0.40
CA ASP A 31 23.44 3.37 -0.87
C ASP A 31 24.45 2.21 -0.75
N ARG A 32 24.76 1.58 -1.90
CA ARG A 32 25.73 0.46 -1.95
C ARG A 32 27.16 0.88 -1.57
N THR A 33 27.45 2.17 -1.61
CA THR A 33 28.76 2.73 -1.23
C THR A 33 28.78 3.21 0.22
N GLY A 34 27.63 3.19 0.91
CA GLY A 34 27.43 3.71 2.27
C GLY A 34 27.09 5.21 2.30
N ALA A 35 27.05 5.89 1.16
CA ALA A 35 26.65 7.29 1.10
C ALA A 35 25.12 7.43 1.29
N VAL A 36 24.70 8.40 2.11
CA VAL A 36 23.28 8.70 2.31
C VAL A 36 22.73 9.41 1.07
N ALA A 37 21.74 8.82 0.43
CA ALA A 37 21.09 9.35 -0.75
C ALA A 37 19.56 9.26 -0.64
N THR A 38 18.88 10.23 -1.25
CA THR A 38 17.41 10.19 -1.41
C THR A 38 17.08 9.69 -2.81
N ARG A 39 16.16 8.73 -2.89
CA ARG A 39 15.73 8.11 -4.15
C ARG A 39 14.21 8.15 -4.23
N ASN A 40 13.68 8.46 -5.42
CA ASN A 40 12.26 8.28 -5.69
C ASN A 40 11.96 6.80 -5.78
N MET A 41 11.12 6.31 -4.88
CA MET A 41 10.67 4.91 -4.87
C MET A 41 9.50 4.71 -5.81
N MET A 42 8.53 5.62 -5.75
CA MET A 42 7.28 5.52 -6.49
C MET A 42 6.63 6.89 -6.64
N ALA A 43 6.01 7.12 -7.79
CA ALA A 43 4.99 8.15 -7.98
C ALA A 43 3.74 7.50 -8.58
N ALA A 44 2.56 7.98 -8.18
CA ALA A 44 1.30 7.42 -8.61
C ALA A 44 0.19 8.48 -8.62
N HIS A 45 -0.84 8.24 -9.43
CA HIS A 45 -2.10 8.98 -9.39
C HIS A 45 -3.16 8.11 -8.73
N GLY A 46 -3.84 8.63 -7.71
CA GLY A 46 -4.85 7.93 -6.95
C GLY A 46 -6.25 8.47 -7.23
N GLN A 47 -7.24 7.59 -7.27
CA GLN A 47 -8.67 7.90 -7.35
C GLN A 47 -9.42 7.05 -6.33
N PHE A 48 -10.38 7.66 -5.64
CA PHE A 48 -11.21 6.99 -4.65
C PHE A 48 -12.66 7.43 -4.75
N ALA A 49 -13.60 6.50 -4.80
CA ALA A 49 -15.03 6.75 -4.68
C ALA A 49 -15.79 5.48 -4.27
N GLY A 50 -16.86 5.63 -3.49
CA GLY A 50 -17.77 4.53 -3.16
C GLY A 50 -17.11 3.33 -2.46
N GLY A 51 -16.04 3.56 -1.68
CA GLY A 51 -15.30 2.50 -1.00
C GLY A 51 -14.33 1.73 -1.89
N ASN A 52 -14.15 2.15 -3.14
CA ASN A 52 -13.15 1.61 -4.05
C ASN A 52 -12.03 2.62 -4.28
N SER A 53 -10.82 2.13 -4.52
CA SER A 53 -9.68 2.96 -4.92
C SER A 53 -8.99 2.40 -6.14
N ARG A 54 -8.38 3.31 -6.91
CA ARG A 54 -7.48 2.99 -8.01
C ARG A 54 -6.20 3.79 -7.84
N ILE A 55 -5.06 3.14 -7.99
CA ILE A 55 -3.74 3.75 -7.94
C ILE A 55 -2.99 3.39 -9.22
N ASP A 56 -2.77 4.36 -10.08
CA ASP A 56 -2.02 4.24 -11.32
C ASP A 56 -0.55 4.59 -11.06
N VAL A 57 0.35 3.63 -11.22
CA VAL A 57 1.79 3.81 -10.97
C VAL A 57 2.45 4.52 -12.15
N THR A 58 2.82 5.78 -11.96
CA THR A 58 3.45 6.61 -13.01
C THR A 58 4.97 6.49 -13.03
N GLN A 59 5.58 6.20 -11.86
CA GLN A 59 7.01 5.94 -11.71
C GLN A 59 7.23 4.88 -10.64
N SER A 60 8.15 3.95 -10.86
CA SER A 60 8.55 2.95 -9.88
C SER A 60 10.02 2.59 -10.03
N MET A 61 10.71 2.40 -8.91
CA MET A 61 12.06 1.81 -8.91
C MET A 61 12.02 0.28 -9.09
N ALA A 62 10.89 -0.35 -8.85
CA ALA A 62 10.74 -1.79 -9.07
C ALA A 62 10.58 -2.07 -10.56
N PRO A 63 11.54 -2.72 -11.21
CA PRO A 63 11.40 -3.07 -12.62
C PRO A 63 10.36 -4.19 -12.76
N GLY A 64 9.17 -3.83 -13.19
CA GLY A 64 8.08 -4.78 -13.39
C GLY A 64 7.33 -5.17 -12.10
N GLY A 65 6.45 -6.18 -12.20
CA GLY A 65 5.63 -6.67 -11.11
C GLY A 65 4.37 -5.85 -10.85
N MET A 66 3.67 -6.17 -9.75
CA MET A 66 2.36 -5.61 -9.43
C MET A 66 2.36 -4.09 -9.19
N MET A 67 3.51 -3.50 -8.92
CA MET A 67 3.71 -2.06 -8.73
C MET A 67 4.75 -1.49 -9.69
N GLY A 68 4.93 -2.11 -10.85
CA GLY A 68 5.79 -1.59 -11.91
C GLY A 68 5.22 -0.33 -12.54
N GLN A 69 6.07 0.47 -13.17
CA GLN A 69 5.62 1.65 -13.91
C GLN A 69 4.62 1.25 -15.01
N GLY A 70 3.51 1.98 -15.12
CA GLY A 70 2.43 1.72 -16.09
C GLY A 70 1.41 0.68 -15.63
N THR A 71 1.60 0.03 -14.48
CA THR A 71 0.57 -0.82 -13.86
C THR A 71 -0.40 0.01 -13.03
N TYR A 72 -1.55 -0.56 -12.69
CA TYR A 72 -2.44 0.04 -11.71
C TYR A 72 -3.05 -1.00 -10.78
N MET A 73 -3.47 -0.54 -9.61
CA MET A 73 -4.15 -1.37 -8.62
C MET A 73 -5.56 -0.85 -8.37
N ILE A 74 -6.52 -1.76 -8.26
CA ILE A 74 -7.88 -1.46 -7.83
C ILE A 74 -8.09 -2.17 -6.49
N THR A 75 -8.45 -1.42 -5.45
CA THR A 75 -8.89 -1.98 -4.18
C THR A 75 -10.41 -1.86 -4.09
N SER A 76 -11.09 -2.97 -3.83
CA SER A 76 -12.52 -2.98 -3.57
C SER A 76 -12.77 -3.25 -2.09
N GLY A 77 -13.20 -2.22 -1.36
CA GLY A 77 -13.48 -2.34 0.07
C GLY A 77 -14.65 -3.27 0.37
N SER A 78 -15.68 -3.31 -0.49
CA SER A 78 -16.84 -4.19 -0.33
C SER A 78 -16.52 -5.67 -0.60
N LYS A 79 -15.56 -5.95 -1.49
CA LYS A 79 -15.15 -7.32 -1.83
C LYS A 79 -13.93 -7.78 -1.01
N GLY A 80 -13.24 -6.88 -0.32
CA GLY A 80 -11.99 -7.21 0.38
C GLY A 80 -10.88 -7.66 -0.57
N THR A 81 -10.84 -7.15 -1.82
CA THR A 81 -9.89 -7.58 -2.83
C THR A 81 -9.00 -6.45 -3.32
N VAL A 82 -7.78 -6.79 -3.67
CA VAL A 82 -6.86 -5.95 -4.45
C VAL A 82 -6.65 -6.60 -5.81
N THR A 83 -6.92 -5.87 -6.87
CA THR A 83 -6.65 -6.30 -8.25
C THR A 83 -5.47 -5.51 -8.80
N SER A 84 -4.39 -6.20 -9.12
CA SER A 84 -3.26 -5.63 -9.85
C SER A 84 -3.44 -5.84 -11.34
N VAL A 85 -3.28 -4.80 -12.14
CA VAL A 85 -3.50 -4.82 -13.58
C VAL A 85 -2.24 -4.37 -14.30
N ASP A 86 -1.82 -5.15 -15.28
CA ASP A 86 -0.72 -4.84 -16.21
C ASP A 86 -1.32 -4.56 -17.60
N PRO A 87 -1.51 -3.29 -17.98
CA PRO A 87 -2.11 -2.93 -19.27
C PRO A 87 -1.24 -3.34 -20.46
N ALA A 88 0.09 -3.36 -20.29
CA ALA A 88 1.01 -3.74 -21.36
C ALA A 88 0.87 -5.20 -21.75
N LYS A 89 0.53 -6.06 -20.79
CA LYS A 89 0.27 -7.48 -21.01
C LYS A 89 -1.21 -7.82 -21.18
N GLN A 90 -2.11 -6.85 -20.95
CA GLN A 90 -3.55 -7.06 -20.87
C GLN A 90 -3.91 -8.18 -19.86
N GLN A 91 -3.26 -8.17 -18.71
CA GLN A 91 -3.41 -9.16 -17.66
C GLN A 91 -3.76 -8.52 -16.33
N TYR A 92 -4.44 -9.28 -15.48
CA TYR A 92 -4.70 -8.86 -14.11
C TYR A 92 -4.65 -10.05 -13.14
N THR A 93 -4.32 -9.73 -11.88
CA THR A 93 -4.31 -10.69 -10.77
C THR A 93 -5.20 -10.16 -9.67
N VAL A 94 -6.05 -11.01 -9.10
CA VAL A 94 -6.92 -10.68 -7.97
C VAL A 94 -6.35 -11.32 -6.71
N ILE A 95 -6.18 -10.50 -5.68
CA ILE A 95 -5.70 -10.91 -4.37
C ILE A 95 -6.83 -10.69 -3.38
N ASP A 96 -7.28 -11.74 -2.73
CA ASP A 96 -8.19 -11.65 -1.58
C ASP A 96 -7.38 -11.29 -0.33
N ILE A 97 -7.70 -10.12 0.27
CA ILE A 97 -6.98 -9.62 1.45
C ILE A 97 -7.21 -10.54 2.65
N GLY A 98 -8.41 -11.12 2.77
CA GLY A 98 -8.75 -12.05 3.85
C GLY A 98 -7.97 -13.37 3.77
N GLU A 99 -7.60 -13.80 2.55
CA GLU A 99 -6.85 -15.03 2.32
C GLU A 99 -5.32 -14.86 2.34
N LEU A 100 -4.81 -13.63 2.33
CA LEU A 100 -3.35 -13.39 2.35
C LEU A 100 -2.66 -14.08 3.52
N GLY A 101 -3.26 -14.09 4.69
CA GLY A 101 -2.70 -14.76 5.86
C GLY A 101 -2.66 -16.28 5.71
N LYS A 102 -3.69 -16.86 5.10
CA LYS A 102 -3.74 -18.29 4.78
C LYS A 102 -2.68 -18.64 3.74
N THR A 103 -2.59 -17.87 2.65
CA THR A 103 -1.58 -18.06 1.59
C THR A 103 -0.15 -18.01 2.16
N ALA A 104 0.12 -17.09 3.09
CA ALA A 104 1.43 -17.01 3.76
C ALA A 104 1.70 -18.25 4.62
N ASN A 105 0.70 -18.77 5.34
CA ASN A 105 0.81 -19.99 6.12
C ASN A 105 0.99 -21.23 5.22
N ASP A 106 0.25 -21.32 4.11
CA ASP A 106 0.36 -22.43 3.16
C ASP A 106 1.73 -22.43 2.48
N MET A 107 2.27 -21.25 2.13
CA MET A 107 3.63 -21.12 1.62
C MET A 107 4.69 -21.53 2.65
N GLN A 108 4.49 -21.16 3.92
CA GLN A 108 5.38 -21.57 5.01
C GLN A 108 5.31 -23.09 5.23
N ALA A 109 4.12 -23.68 5.15
CA ALA A 109 3.92 -25.13 5.24
C ALA A 109 4.56 -25.87 4.05
N ALA A 110 4.46 -25.34 2.84
CA ALA A 110 5.09 -25.90 1.63
C ALA A 110 6.62 -25.89 1.71
N LEU A 111 7.23 -24.96 2.46
CA LEU A 111 8.66 -24.97 2.76
C LEU A 111 9.08 -26.06 3.76
N GLY A 112 8.11 -26.90 4.21
CA GLY A 112 8.38 -28.10 5.01
C GLY A 112 9.09 -27.84 6.34
N GLY A 113 8.89 -26.69 6.95
CA GLY A 113 9.58 -26.29 8.18
C GLY A 113 11.05 -25.88 7.98
N MET A 114 11.56 -25.88 6.74
CA MET A 114 12.92 -25.42 6.44
C MET A 114 13.11 -23.92 6.62
N ALA A 115 12.02 -23.16 6.52
CA ALA A 115 12.01 -21.73 6.81
C ALA A 115 10.79 -21.38 7.64
N LYS A 116 10.98 -20.63 8.74
CA LYS A 116 9.92 -20.12 9.59
C LYS A 116 10.18 -18.64 9.88
N ILE A 117 9.15 -17.83 9.75
CA ILE A 117 9.17 -16.41 10.12
C ILE A 117 8.21 -16.23 11.28
N GLU A 118 8.67 -15.56 12.35
CA GLU A 118 7.87 -15.19 13.50
C GLU A 118 8.15 -13.75 13.88
N VAL A 119 7.13 -13.03 14.32
CA VAL A 119 7.26 -11.70 14.91
C VAL A 119 6.97 -11.82 16.41
N ALA A 120 7.86 -11.31 17.23
CA ALA A 120 7.78 -11.38 18.69
C ALA A 120 8.03 -10.01 19.32
N ASN A 121 7.72 -9.87 20.61
CA ASN A 121 8.00 -8.66 21.41
C ASN A 121 7.37 -7.39 20.81
N VAL A 122 6.19 -7.51 20.24
CA VAL A 122 5.49 -6.40 19.56
C VAL A 122 5.09 -5.33 20.59
N LYS A 123 5.55 -4.11 20.36
CA LYS A 123 5.15 -2.90 21.08
C LYS A 123 4.78 -1.84 20.05
N VAL A 124 3.59 -1.29 20.17
CA VAL A 124 3.12 -0.18 19.33
C VAL A 124 2.50 0.87 20.23
N ASP A 125 2.97 2.10 20.10
CA ASP A 125 2.41 3.26 20.80
C ASP A 125 2.04 4.35 19.80
N VAL A 126 1.02 5.16 20.14
CA VAL A 126 0.57 6.32 19.37
C VAL A 126 0.47 7.51 20.28
N GLN A 127 1.18 8.55 19.94
CA GLN A 127 1.16 9.85 20.57
C GLN A 127 0.44 10.86 19.66
N ASP A 128 -0.56 11.55 20.18
CA ASP A 128 -1.15 12.73 19.53
C ASP A 128 -0.22 13.93 19.76
N LEU A 129 0.29 14.50 18.68
CA LEU A 129 1.17 15.68 18.71
C LEU A 129 0.38 16.98 18.43
N GLY A 130 -0.96 16.92 18.36
CA GLY A 130 -1.83 18.07 18.14
C GLY A 130 -1.90 18.52 16.68
N ALA A 131 -2.08 19.83 16.48
CA ALA A 131 -2.16 20.43 15.14
C ALA A 131 -0.82 20.26 14.41
N GLY A 132 -0.88 19.73 13.18
CA GLY A 132 0.24 19.65 12.26
C GLY A 132 0.33 20.84 11.32
N GLU A 133 1.34 20.88 10.48
CA GLU A 133 1.44 21.83 9.38
C GLU A 133 0.28 21.63 8.39
N PRO A 134 -0.31 22.70 7.84
CA PRO A 134 -1.28 22.56 6.76
C PRO A 134 -0.62 21.92 5.53
N LEU A 135 -1.30 20.96 4.88
CA LEU A 135 -0.82 20.28 3.69
C LEU A 135 -1.90 20.32 2.60
N ASP A 136 -1.51 20.66 1.40
CA ASP A 136 -2.40 20.75 0.23
C ASP A 136 -3.68 21.59 0.47
N GLY A 137 -3.56 22.65 1.29
CA GLY A 137 -4.68 23.51 1.68
C GLY A 137 -5.57 22.96 2.80
N TYR A 138 -5.28 21.80 3.36
CA TYR A 138 -6.02 21.18 4.45
C TYR A 138 -5.29 21.33 5.80
N ALA A 139 -6.03 21.68 6.86
CA ALA A 139 -5.51 21.60 8.22
C ALA A 139 -5.28 20.13 8.59
N THR A 140 -4.18 19.83 9.27
CA THR A 140 -3.83 18.46 9.65
C THR A 140 -3.67 18.29 11.14
N TYR A 141 -3.76 17.04 11.60
CA TYR A 141 -3.35 16.60 12.94
C TYR A 141 -2.17 15.65 12.79
N LYS A 142 -1.16 15.89 13.63
CA LYS A 142 0.06 15.08 13.61
C LYS A 142 0.04 14.03 14.70
N TYR A 143 0.41 12.81 14.34
CA TYR A 143 0.59 11.68 15.26
C TYR A 143 1.96 11.09 15.08
N ARG A 144 2.51 10.54 16.17
CA ARG A 144 3.72 9.73 16.15
C ARG A 144 3.38 8.31 16.54
N ILE A 145 3.74 7.37 15.69
CA ILE A 145 3.58 5.94 15.92
C ILE A 145 4.97 5.36 16.14
N THR A 146 5.21 4.81 17.31
CA THR A 146 6.47 4.11 17.64
C THR A 146 6.19 2.61 17.61
N GLN A 147 7.02 1.87 16.90
CA GLN A 147 6.93 0.41 16.81
C GLN A 147 8.26 -0.22 17.20
N ALA A 148 8.21 -1.29 17.96
CA ALA A 148 9.35 -2.15 18.23
C ALA A 148 8.89 -3.60 18.18
N TYR A 149 9.62 -4.44 17.49
CA TYR A 149 9.38 -5.89 17.43
C TYR A 149 10.67 -6.63 17.06
N THR A 150 10.68 -7.94 17.28
CA THR A 150 11.77 -8.82 16.86
C THR A 150 11.25 -9.72 15.74
N MET A 151 11.92 -9.70 14.59
CA MET A 151 11.68 -10.66 13.52
C MET A 151 12.62 -11.84 13.69
N ASN A 152 12.07 -13.02 13.90
CA ASN A 152 12.81 -14.27 13.99
C ASN A 152 12.62 -15.02 12.68
N MET A 153 13.72 -15.26 11.97
CA MET A 153 13.75 -16.07 10.77
C MET A 153 14.57 -17.34 11.03
N THR A 154 13.90 -18.48 11.04
CA THR A 154 14.56 -19.78 11.19
C THR A 154 14.73 -20.40 9.80
N VAL A 155 15.95 -20.75 9.41
CA VAL A 155 16.27 -21.42 8.16
C VAL A 155 17.16 -22.63 8.49
N ILE A 156 16.70 -23.82 8.14
CA ILE A 156 17.41 -25.11 8.39
C ILE A 156 17.87 -25.20 9.86
N GLY A 157 16.95 -24.97 10.79
CA GLY A 157 17.21 -25.05 12.24
C GLY A 157 18.05 -23.94 12.84
N ARG A 158 18.50 -22.96 12.07
CA ARG A 158 19.20 -21.76 12.57
C ARG A 158 18.25 -20.59 12.64
N THR A 159 18.11 -19.97 13.81
CA THR A 159 17.29 -18.77 14.00
C THR A 159 18.17 -17.52 13.97
N ILE A 160 17.79 -16.58 13.10
CA ILE A 160 18.33 -15.22 13.06
C ILE A 160 17.26 -14.31 13.62
N SER A 161 17.58 -13.61 14.71
CA SER A 161 16.71 -12.63 15.35
C SER A 161 17.15 -11.23 14.96
N THR A 162 16.24 -10.46 14.38
CA THR A 162 16.50 -9.08 13.95
C THR A 162 15.58 -8.14 14.72
N PRO A 163 16.07 -7.42 15.73
CA PRO A 163 15.29 -6.37 16.37
C PRO A 163 15.07 -5.23 15.38
N THR A 164 13.83 -4.77 15.34
CA THR A 164 13.40 -3.69 14.45
C THR A 164 12.73 -2.61 15.29
N GLN A 165 13.12 -1.38 15.08
CA GLN A 165 12.47 -0.21 15.66
C GLN A 165 12.12 0.77 14.55
N SER A 166 10.93 1.33 14.62
CA SER A 166 10.53 2.38 13.70
C SER A 166 9.74 3.48 14.40
N VAL A 167 9.93 4.69 13.93
CA VAL A 167 9.14 5.86 14.30
C VAL A 167 8.49 6.38 13.04
N THR A 168 7.16 6.52 13.08
CA THR A 168 6.38 7.01 11.95
C THR A 168 5.60 8.23 12.38
N ASP A 169 5.89 9.38 11.79
CA ASP A 169 5.07 10.58 11.91
C ASP A 169 4.05 10.59 10.77
N VAL A 170 2.78 10.86 11.09
CA VAL A 170 1.68 10.94 10.11
C VAL A 170 0.90 12.24 10.30
N TRP A 171 0.45 12.82 9.18
CA TRP A 171 -0.38 14.03 9.14
C TRP A 171 -1.73 13.66 8.51
N VAL A 172 -2.78 13.75 9.31
CA VAL A 172 -4.14 13.37 8.93
C VAL A 172 -4.99 14.62 8.73
N ALA A 173 -5.71 14.71 7.61
CA ALA A 173 -6.67 15.76 7.29
C ALA A 173 -8.11 15.26 7.55
N PRO A 174 -8.76 15.61 8.68
CA PRO A 174 -10.09 15.12 9.01
C PRO A 174 -11.18 15.61 8.06
N GLN A 175 -10.98 16.75 7.39
CA GLN A 175 -11.92 17.29 6.40
C GLN A 175 -12.13 16.37 5.19
N LEU A 176 -11.27 15.37 5.05
CA LEU A 176 -11.31 14.32 4.01
C LEU A 176 -11.78 12.98 4.58
N ASP A 177 -12.42 12.98 5.78
CA ASP A 177 -13.05 11.77 6.32
C ASP A 177 -14.23 11.33 5.44
N GLY A 178 -14.43 10.01 5.36
CA GLY A 178 -15.44 9.42 4.46
C GLY A 178 -15.04 9.35 2.99
N LEU A 179 -13.99 10.08 2.60
CA LEU A 179 -13.37 10.04 1.28
C LEU A 179 -12.01 9.31 1.34
N MET A 180 -11.84 8.44 2.33
CA MET A 180 -10.59 7.72 2.56
C MET A 180 -10.39 6.59 1.57
N ASP A 181 -9.22 6.59 0.96
CA ASP A 181 -8.67 5.42 0.29
C ASP A 181 -8.51 4.25 1.30
N PRO A 182 -9.15 3.09 1.08
CA PRO A 182 -8.97 1.93 1.95
C PRO A 182 -7.52 1.48 2.05
N SER A 183 -6.67 1.73 1.03
CA SER A 183 -5.24 1.42 1.06
C SER A 183 -4.43 2.36 1.97
N ALA A 184 -4.97 3.53 2.29
CA ALA A 184 -4.38 4.45 3.26
C ALA A 184 -4.62 4.02 4.71
N ARG A 185 -5.54 3.08 4.95
CA ARG A 185 -5.64 2.38 6.23
C ARG A 185 -4.54 1.33 6.32
N PRO A 186 -4.08 0.99 7.54
CA PRO A 186 -3.26 -0.21 7.67
C PRO A 186 -4.01 -1.36 7.02
N PRO A 187 -3.33 -2.25 6.28
CA PRO A 187 -3.97 -3.33 5.58
C PRO A 187 -4.92 -4.05 6.54
N VAL A 188 -6.15 -4.27 6.09
CA VAL A 188 -7.13 -5.03 6.85
C VAL A 188 -6.44 -6.32 7.24
N VAL A 189 -6.36 -6.47 8.52
CA VAL A 189 -5.55 -7.40 9.26
C VAL A 189 -5.82 -8.81 8.78
N THR A 190 -4.82 -9.44 8.25
CA THR A 190 -4.77 -10.88 8.35
C THR A 190 -4.65 -11.23 9.85
N THR A 191 -5.71 -11.75 10.43
CA THR A 191 -5.72 -12.20 11.84
C THR A 191 -4.88 -13.46 12.05
N THR A 192 -4.23 -13.94 11.00
CA THR A 192 -3.42 -15.15 10.94
C THR A 192 -2.09 -14.88 10.26
N GLY A 193 -1.10 -15.71 10.52
CA GLY A 193 0.25 -15.62 9.94
C GLY A 193 1.27 -14.88 10.82
N PRO A 194 2.54 -14.83 10.36
CA PRO A 194 3.67 -14.36 11.16
C PRO A 194 3.55 -12.90 11.64
N MET A 195 2.78 -12.07 10.92
CA MET A 195 2.60 -10.64 11.20
C MET A 195 1.32 -10.32 11.97
N ALA A 196 0.50 -11.32 12.34
CA ALA A 196 -0.83 -11.11 12.92
C ALA A 196 -0.80 -10.23 14.18
N GLU A 197 0.14 -10.46 15.10
CA GLU A 197 0.29 -9.69 16.33
C GLU A 197 0.61 -8.22 16.06
N LEU A 198 1.58 -7.97 15.16
CA LEU A 198 1.95 -6.61 14.78
C LEU A 198 0.77 -5.88 14.13
N THR A 199 0.06 -6.57 13.23
CA THR A 199 -1.08 -5.99 12.53
C THR A 199 -2.22 -5.67 13.49
N LYS A 200 -2.50 -6.54 14.47
CA LYS A 200 -3.49 -6.29 15.53
C LYS A 200 -3.10 -5.07 16.37
N ALA A 201 -1.83 -4.98 16.79
CA ALA A 201 -1.33 -3.86 17.57
C ALA A 201 -1.42 -2.54 16.80
N LEU A 202 -1.09 -2.54 15.52
CA LEU A 202 -1.23 -1.38 14.63
C LEU A 202 -2.70 -0.97 14.47
N THR A 203 -3.62 -1.91 14.28
CA THR A 203 -5.06 -1.61 14.17
C THR A 203 -5.58 -0.90 15.41
N VAL A 204 -5.22 -1.37 16.61
CA VAL A 204 -5.58 -0.71 17.87
C VAL A 204 -4.96 0.68 17.96
N ALA A 205 -3.74 0.83 17.50
CA ALA A 205 -3.01 2.09 17.48
C ALA A 205 -3.69 3.12 16.55
N TYR A 206 -3.95 2.74 15.32
CA TYR A 206 -4.61 3.62 14.33
C TYR A 206 -6.05 4.01 14.73
N ALA A 207 -6.74 3.16 15.47
CA ALA A 207 -8.08 3.48 15.98
C ALA A 207 -8.10 4.66 16.97
N LYS A 208 -6.95 5.00 17.58
CA LYS A 208 -6.80 6.16 18.47
C LYS A 208 -6.63 7.48 17.72
N MET A 209 -6.32 7.41 16.42
CA MET A 209 -6.11 8.59 15.59
C MET A 209 -7.45 9.11 15.03
N ARG A 210 -7.49 10.40 14.71
CA ARG A 210 -8.63 10.97 14.00
C ARG A 210 -8.80 10.28 12.65
N LYS A 211 -10.03 10.08 12.26
CA LYS A 211 -10.35 9.65 10.89
C LYS A 211 -10.03 10.77 9.92
N GLY A 212 -9.65 10.43 8.71
CA GLY A 212 -9.30 11.39 7.66
C GLY A 212 -8.26 10.83 6.69
N LEU A 213 -7.97 11.55 5.62
CA LEU A 213 -6.92 11.18 4.67
C LEU A 213 -5.54 11.51 5.25
N MET A 214 -4.62 10.56 5.17
CA MET A 214 -3.23 10.75 5.57
C MET A 214 -2.48 11.42 4.42
N LEU A 215 -2.20 12.74 4.55
CA LEU A 215 -1.56 13.51 3.49
C LEU A 215 -0.03 13.39 3.48
N LYS A 216 0.57 13.06 4.62
CA LYS A 216 2.02 12.86 4.74
C LYS A 216 2.32 11.78 5.76
N ARG A 217 3.29 10.96 5.43
CA ARG A 217 3.85 9.94 6.32
C ARG A 217 5.37 9.97 6.21
N VAL A 218 6.05 10.05 7.34
CA VAL A 218 7.51 9.96 7.43
C VAL A 218 7.84 8.81 8.37
N SER A 219 8.39 7.73 7.85
CA SER A 219 8.73 6.53 8.60
C SER A 219 10.25 6.38 8.65
N THR A 220 10.83 6.46 9.84
CA THR A 220 12.25 6.21 10.07
C THR A 220 12.39 4.85 10.73
N MET A 221 13.16 3.98 10.12
CA MET A 221 13.40 2.62 10.56
C MET A 221 14.88 2.38 10.77
N ASP A 222 15.24 1.92 11.98
CA ASP A 222 16.55 1.40 12.30
C ASP A 222 16.54 -0.10 12.15
N SER A 223 17.49 -0.63 11.40
CA SER A 223 17.68 -2.07 11.21
C SER A 223 19.14 -2.46 11.27
N GLY A 224 19.38 -3.73 11.64
CA GLY A 224 20.72 -4.27 11.85
C GLY A 224 21.27 -4.03 13.27
N GLU A 225 22.43 -4.61 13.55
CA GLU A 225 23.13 -4.51 14.82
C GLU A 225 24.60 -4.14 14.63
N GLY A 226 25.18 -3.45 15.62
CA GLY A 226 26.59 -3.07 15.63
C GLY A 226 26.97 -2.24 14.41
N ALA A 227 28.05 -2.59 13.73
CA ALA A 227 28.57 -1.90 12.55
C ALA A 227 27.65 -2.02 11.29
N ARG A 228 26.64 -2.88 11.34
CA ARG A 228 25.65 -3.04 10.25
C ARG A 228 24.36 -2.28 10.52
N LYS A 229 24.29 -1.52 11.62
CA LYS A 229 23.13 -0.68 11.89
C LYS A 229 23.02 0.41 10.83
N HIS A 230 21.84 0.52 10.21
CA HIS A 230 21.53 1.58 9.26
C HIS A 230 20.12 2.12 9.50
N THR A 231 19.96 3.40 9.21
CA THR A 231 18.70 4.10 9.32
C THR A 231 18.19 4.39 7.91
N THR A 232 16.92 4.05 7.68
CA THR A 232 16.22 4.38 6.43
C THR A 232 15.01 5.23 6.76
N THR A 233 14.82 6.34 6.07
CA THR A 233 13.63 7.19 6.16
C THR A 233 12.83 7.07 4.88
N ILE A 234 11.57 6.68 5.00
CA ILE A 234 10.62 6.63 3.88
C ILE A 234 9.62 7.75 4.08
N THR A 235 9.48 8.61 3.08
CA THR A 235 8.51 9.70 3.07
C THR A 235 7.49 9.45 1.97
N THR A 236 6.21 9.37 2.34
CA THR A 236 5.08 9.37 1.40
C THR A 236 4.33 10.68 1.55
N THR A 237 4.02 11.34 0.44
CA THR A 237 3.28 12.61 0.40
C THR A 237 2.14 12.49 -0.61
N ILE A 238 0.97 12.98 -0.22
CA ILE A 238 -0.21 13.13 -1.08
C ILE A 238 -0.40 14.63 -1.34
N THR A 239 -0.57 14.98 -2.60
CA THR A 239 -0.73 16.35 -3.10
C THR A 239 -1.80 16.41 -4.19
N ASN A 240 -2.17 17.63 -4.61
CA ASN A 240 -3.16 17.85 -5.67
C ASN A 240 -4.51 17.19 -5.38
N VAL A 241 -4.93 17.17 -4.10
CA VAL A 241 -6.19 16.56 -3.66
C VAL A 241 -7.36 17.34 -4.22
N LYS A 242 -8.18 16.70 -5.04
CA LYS A 242 -9.38 17.28 -5.67
C LYS A 242 -10.60 16.43 -5.39
N LYS A 243 -11.68 17.09 -4.97
CA LYS A 243 -13.01 16.47 -4.90
C LYS A 243 -13.66 16.53 -6.28
N SER A 244 -14.06 15.40 -6.82
CA SER A 244 -14.67 15.30 -8.13
C SER A 244 -15.64 14.12 -8.21
N ALA A 245 -16.56 14.14 -9.18
CA ALA A 245 -17.34 12.97 -9.51
C ALA A 245 -16.43 11.97 -10.23
N ILE A 246 -16.36 10.72 -9.73
CA ILE A 246 -15.58 9.65 -10.33
C ILE A 246 -16.53 8.59 -10.86
N SER A 247 -16.37 8.22 -12.14
CA SER A 247 -17.17 7.17 -12.74
C SER A 247 -16.86 5.81 -12.11
N PRO A 248 -17.88 4.97 -11.81
CA PRO A 248 -17.65 3.60 -11.34
C PRO A 248 -16.77 2.77 -12.27
N SER A 249 -16.82 3.01 -13.59
CA SER A 249 -16.00 2.31 -14.59
C SER A 249 -14.48 2.48 -14.40
N VAL A 250 -14.05 3.51 -13.67
CA VAL A 250 -12.64 3.71 -13.33
C VAL A 250 -12.10 2.54 -12.48
N PHE A 251 -12.99 1.90 -11.70
CA PHE A 251 -12.65 0.79 -10.80
C PHE A 251 -12.93 -0.59 -11.42
N GLU A 252 -13.05 -0.65 -12.74
CA GLU A 252 -13.29 -1.90 -13.47
C GLU A 252 -12.06 -2.30 -14.27
N VAL A 253 -11.81 -3.60 -14.36
CA VAL A 253 -10.81 -4.17 -15.26
C VAL A 253 -11.44 -4.29 -16.64
N PRO A 254 -10.76 -3.87 -17.74
CA PRO A 254 -11.28 -4.06 -19.08
C PRO A 254 -11.62 -5.52 -19.36
N ALA A 255 -12.79 -5.77 -19.98
CA ALA A 255 -13.30 -7.12 -20.24
C ALA A 255 -12.38 -7.97 -21.15
N SER A 256 -11.53 -7.31 -21.93
CA SER A 256 -10.55 -7.97 -22.81
C SER A 256 -9.32 -8.52 -22.07
N TYR A 257 -9.13 -8.18 -20.78
CA TYR A 257 -7.94 -8.59 -20.03
C TYR A 257 -8.09 -10.00 -19.47
N THR A 258 -7.00 -10.74 -19.45
CA THR A 258 -6.95 -12.12 -18.96
C THR A 258 -6.57 -12.15 -17.49
N LYS A 259 -7.31 -12.92 -16.68
CA LYS A 259 -6.94 -13.18 -15.30
C LYS A 259 -5.77 -14.17 -15.23
N VAL A 260 -4.77 -13.87 -14.41
CA VAL A 260 -3.61 -14.72 -14.11
C VAL A 260 -3.58 -14.99 -12.62
N ASP A 261 -3.24 -16.22 -12.24
CA ASP A 261 -3.09 -16.58 -10.83
C ASP A 261 -1.88 -15.89 -10.20
N LEU A 262 -1.98 -15.57 -8.91
CA LEU A 262 -0.92 -14.88 -8.17
C LEU A 262 0.41 -15.66 -8.20
N VAL A 263 0.35 -16.97 -8.04
CA VAL A 263 1.54 -17.84 -8.04
C VAL A 263 2.25 -17.79 -9.39
N ASP A 264 1.49 -17.83 -10.49
CA ASP A 264 2.02 -17.77 -11.85
C ASP A 264 2.62 -16.37 -12.13
N ALA A 265 1.95 -15.30 -11.70
CA ALA A 265 2.43 -13.93 -11.84
C ALA A 265 3.76 -13.72 -11.10
N VAL A 266 3.89 -14.19 -9.86
CA VAL A 266 5.11 -14.11 -9.04
C VAL A 266 6.23 -14.97 -9.64
N SER A 267 5.92 -16.17 -10.11
CA SER A 267 6.89 -17.07 -10.72
C SER A 267 7.47 -16.52 -12.02
N ALA A 268 6.61 -15.94 -12.87
CA ALA A 268 7.03 -15.27 -14.11
C ALA A 268 7.94 -14.06 -13.82
N GLN A 269 7.64 -13.28 -12.77
CA GLN A 269 8.48 -12.16 -12.36
C GLN A 269 9.86 -12.63 -11.85
N ALA A 270 9.91 -13.69 -11.05
CA ALA A 270 11.16 -14.25 -10.55
C ALA A 270 12.05 -14.79 -11.69
N ALA A 271 11.45 -15.36 -12.72
CA ALA A 271 12.15 -15.82 -13.93
C ALA A 271 12.73 -14.63 -14.74
N ALA A 272 11.95 -13.56 -14.93
CA ALA A 272 12.38 -12.36 -15.64
C ALA A 272 13.56 -11.65 -14.94
N GLY A 273 13.57 -11.62 -13.60
CA GLY A 273 14.65 -11.03 -12.80
C GLY A 273 16.00 -11.76 -12.93
N LYS A 274 16.00 -13.05 -13.28
CA LYS A 274 17.23 -13.84 -13.48
C LYS A 274 17.95 -13.53 -14.80
N HIS A 275 17.23 -13.03 -15.80
CA HIS A 275 17.79 -12.71 -17.14
C HIS A 275 18.27 -11.27 -17.29
N GLY A 276 18.06 -10.41 -16.29
CA GLY A 276 18.43 -8.99 -16.29
C GLY A 276 19.77 -8.67 -15.64
N LYS A 277 20.71 -9.61 -15.54
CA LYS A 277 22.08 -9.30 -15.10
C LYS A 277 22.85 -8.76 -16.33
N PRO A 278 23.23 -7.47 -16.41
CA PRO A 278 24.19 -7.02 -17.42
C PRO A 278 25.55 -7.65 -17.10
N GLU A 279 26.22 -8.16 -18.13
CA GLU A 279 27.62 -8.56 -18.10
C GLU A 279 28.55 -7.42 -17.73
#